data_41d305ab11c5c16613b94dbea8170535
#
_entry.id   41d305ab11c5c16613b94dbea8170535
#
_cell.length_a   1.000
_cell.length_b   1.000
_cell.length_c   1.000
_cell.angle_alpha   90.00
_cell.angle_beta   90.00
_cell.angle_gamma   90.00
#
_symmetry.space_group_name_H-M   'P 1'
#
loop_
_entity.id
_entity.type
_entity.pdbx_description
1 polymer ?
#
loop_
_entity_poly.entity_id
_entity_poly.type
_entity_poly.pdbx_seq_one_letter_code
_entity_poly.pdbx_strand_id
1 'polypeptide(L)'
;PAIVVGGGVMTANASKALCELAEKIGAVVCYTFNGKGAISDDHPLCAGGNGQTGTTAANSLLAKADVLLSVGCRFTDWSSGSYAKGSTYSIPPSRLIHIDIDAHEIGKTYPTEIGIVSDAKAALEAMVSSISKQQSANCLENRTAYHEEIVKAKNDWLAMLAPRWNDESTPFTFQYPYKVLREVMDRNCILAVGSGNTQGAVKQSFPIYEPRTHLTSGGYSPMGWAVPAALGAKLAKPDQQVCAIMGDGDFMMSCAELGVAAMNNIPIVIVVQNNSGYMSIRGGQRKFLGRATASEFSYHHKGNEEPYSANISELARTFHVPSWKVSETEQLKPAFEAAFSSGGPALVEVITSRDAAGPFVPGWWDLPSPDYYDAEYAEYQPMREKEQHF
;
A
#
# COMPACT_ATOMS: atom_id res chain seq x y z
N PRO A 1 22.60 -1.97 7.34
CA PRO A 1 22.13 -2.01 5.96
C PRO A 1 20.62 -2.16 5.88
N ALA A 2 20.00 -1.65 4.82
CA ALA A 2 18.60 -1.84 4.52
C ALA A 2 18.41 -2.19 3.04
N ILE A 3 17.33 -2.89 2.74
CA ILE A 3 16.95 -3.23 1.37
C ILE A 3 15.60 -2.57 1.08
N VAL A 4 15.51 -1.80 0.00
CA VAL A 4 14.24 -1.29 -0.52
C VAL A 4 13.90 -2.00 -1.82
N VAL A 5 12.67 -2.53 -1.89
CA VAL A 5 12.22 -3.30 -3.04
C VAL A 5 11.06 -2.64 -3.76
N GLY A 6 11.18 -2.57 -5.06
CA GLY A 6 10.13 -2.10 -5.95
C GLY A 6 9.45 -3.23 -6.73
N GLY A 7 8.62 -2.84 -7.70
CA GLY A 7 7.91 -3.76 -8.57
C GLY A 7 8.81 -4.69 -9.39
N GLY A 8 10.06 -4.30 -9.65
CA GLY A 8 11.03 -5.12 -10.38
C GLY A 8 11.30 -6.48 -9.74
N VAL A 9 11.30 -6.54 -8.39
CA VAL A 9 11.42 -7.82 -7.65
C VAL A 9 10.25 -8.75 -7.93
N MET A 10 9.03 -8.19 -7.97
CA MET A 10 7.82 -8.96 -8.24
C MET A 10 7.78 -9.45 -9.70
N THR A 11 8.13 -8.59 -10.65
CA THR A 11 8.17 -8.91 -12.08
C THR A 11 9.21 -10.00 -12.37
N ALA A 12 10.39 -9.91 -11.78
CA ALA A 12 11.47 -10.90 -11.92
C ALA A 12 11.22 -12.21 -11.15
N ASN A 13 10.14 -12.30 -10.35
CA ASN A 13 9.88 -13.43 -9.45
C ASN A 13 11.08 -13.72 -8.50
N ALA A 14 11.62 -12.66 -7.90
CA ALA A 14 12.86 -12.67 -7.14
C ALA A 14 12.69 -12.76 -5.61
N SER A 15 11.44 -12.90 -5.11
CA SER A 15 11.11 -12.88 -3.67
C SER A 15 11.92 -13.88 -2.85
N LYS A 16 12.13 -15.10 -3.35
CA LYS A 16 12.92 -16.13 -2.66
C LYS A 16 14.38 -15.69 -2.49
N ALA A 17 15.02 -15.23 -3.56
CA ALA A 17 16.41 -14.76 -3.51
C ALA A 17 16.55 -13.49 -2.65
N LEU A 18 15.54 -12.62 -2.65
CA LEU A 18 15.47 -11.46 -1.76
C LEU A 18 15.47 -11.87 -0.28
N CYS A 19 14.59 -12.79 0.11
CA CYS A 19 14.51 -13.25 1.50
C CYS A 19 15.82 -13.92 1.93
N GLU A 20 16.36 -14.80 1.09
CA GLU A 20 17.64 -15.47 1.36
C GLU A 20 18.80 -14.48 1.51
N LEU A 21 18.87 -13.45 0.67
CA LEU A 21 19.89 -12.41 0.81
C LEU A 21 19.70 -11.62 2.11
N ALA A 22 18.48 -11.17 2.38
CA ALA A 22 18.16 -10.40 3.58
C ALA A 22 18.53 -11.16 4.87
N GLU A 23 18.20 -12.44 4.93
CA GLU A 23 18.54 -13.33 6.04
C GLU A 23 20.06 -13.52 6.18
N LYS A 24 20.77 -13.77 5.07
CA LYS A 24 22.24 -13.94 5.08
C LYS A 24 22.99 -12.72 5.58
N ILE A 25 22.50 -11.52 5.27
CA ILE A 25 23.19 -10.28 5.66
C ILE A 25 22.52 -9.57 6.85
N GLY A 26 21.42 -10.11 7.38
CA GLY A 26 20.67 -9.51 8.49
C GLY A 26 20.16 -8.10 8.17
N ALA A 27 19.67 -7.87 6.96
CA ALA A 27 19.20 -6.56 6.52
C ALA A 27 17.68 -6.46 6.59
N VAL A 28 17.18 -5.33 7.09
CA VAL A 28 15.75 -5.02 7.04
C VAL A 28 15.30 -4.85 5.59
N VAL A 29 14.09 -5.28 5.27
CA VAL A 29 13.46 -5.13 3.96
C VAL A 29 12.24 -4.21 4.08
N CYS A 30 12.19 -3.20 3.21
CA CYS A 30 11.06 -2.28 3.06
C CYS A 30 10.59 -2.31 1.61
N TYR A 31 9.31 -1.99 1.37
CA TYR A 31 8.76 -2.11 0.01
C TYR A 31 7.97 -0.87 -0.42
N THR A 32 8.02 -0.58 -1.72
CA THR A 32 7.15 0.40 -2.38
C THR A 32 5.73 -0.17 -2.59
N PHE A 33 4.80 0.60 -3.14
CA PHE A 33 3.46 0.10 -3.51
C PHE A 33 3.53 -1.20 -4.33
N ASN A 34 4.33 -1.21 -5.40
CA ASN A 34 4.44 -2.36 -6.29
C ASN A 34 5.37 -3.46 -5.76
N GLY A 35 6.13 -3.17 -4.70
CA GLY A 35 6.98 -4.14 -4.02
C GLY A 35 6.30 -4.88 -2.87
N LYS A 36 5.07 -4.46 -2.46
CA LYS A 36 4.34 -5.12 -1.37
C LYS A 36 4.07 -6.58 -1.70
N GLY A 37 4.41 -7.47 -0.75
CA GLY A 37 4.37 -8.92 -0.94
C GLY A 37 5.67 -9.51 -1.51
N ALA A 38 6.70 -8.73 -1.79
CA ALA A 38 8.02 -9.26 -2.16
C ALA A 38 8.67 -10.06 -1.01
N ILE A 39 8.37 -9.67 0.19
CA ILE A 39 8.63 -10.38 1.45
C ILE A 39 7.33 -10.42 2.24
N SER A 40 7.09 -11.49 2.97
CA SER A 40 5.88 -11.61 3.81
C SER A 40 5.85 -10.53 4.89
N ASP A 41 4.67 -9.92 5.14
CA ASP A 41 4.53 -8.91 6.19
C ASP A 41 4.76 -9.46 7.62
N ASP A 42 4.64 -10.78 7.81
CA ASP A 42 4.98 -11.45 9.07
C ASP A 42 6.47 -11.84 9.20
N HIS A 43 7.28 -11.65 8.14
CA HIS A 43 8.70 -11.95 8.20
C HIS A 43 9.43 -11.05 9.22
N PRO A 44 10.34 -11.59 10.05
CA PRO A 44 11.06 -10.79 11.07
C PRO A 44 11.77 -9.56 10.50
N LEU A 45 12.36 -9.66 9.32
CA LEU A 45 13.09 -8.58 8.67
C LEU A 45 12.19 -7.65 7.81
N CYS A 46 10.89 -7.88 7.69
CA CYS A 46 9.99 -6.97 6.99
C CYS A 46 9.58 -5.81 7.89
N ALA A 47 9.89 -4.58 7.51
CA ALA A 47 9.46 -3.38 8.23
C ALA A 47 8.24 -2.67 7.60
N GLY A 48 7.73 -3.20 6.50
CA GLY A 48 6.53 -2.67 5.84
C GLY A 48 6.82 -1.71 4.68
N GLY A 49 5.81 -0.97 4.29
CA GLY A 49 5.89 -0.01 3.20
C GLY A 49 6.68 1.24 3.57
N ASN A 50 7.39 1.81 2.59
CA ASN A 50 8.17 3.05 2.73
C ASN A 50 7.47 4.26 2.08
N GLY A 51 7.99 5.45 2.34
CA GLY A 51 7.55 6.70 1.74
C GLY A 51 6.31 7.30 2.41
N GLN A 52 5.57 8.12 1.68
CA GLN A 52 4.50 8.97 2.21
C GLN A 52 3.38 8.18 2.91
N THR A 53 2.98 7.03 2.37
CA THR A 53 2.00 6.13 2.99
C THR A 53 2.67 4.88 3.56
N GLY A 54 3.90 5.04 4.05
CA GLY A 54 4.67 3.97 4.65
C GLY A 54 4.39 3.80 6.15
N THR A 55 5.10 2.82 6.73
CA THR A 55 5.13 2.64 8.18
C THR A 55 6.22 3.51 8.80
N THR A 56 6.05 3.92 10.05
CA THR A 56 7.11 4.64 10.77
C THR A 56 8.36 3.77 10.94
N ALA A 57 8.18 2.45 11.07
CA ALA A 57 9.29 1.49 11.12
C ALA A 57 10.13 1.53 9.84
N ALA A 58 9.50 1.37 8.66
CA ALA A 58 10.21 1.38 7.39
C ALA A 58 10.95 2.70 7.16
N ASN A 59 10.24 3.84 7.31
CA ASN A 59 10.84 5.15 7.05
C ASN A 59 12.02 5.44 7.99
N SER A 60 11.90 5.15 9.29
CA SER A 60 12.97 5.42 10.25
C SER A 60 14.20 4.53 10.03
N LEU A 61 14.00 3.24 9.70
CA LEU A 61 15.11 2.32 9.45
C LEU A 61 15.84 2.62 8.14
N LEU A 62 15.10 3.02 7.10
CA LEU A 62 15.68 3.44 5.82
C LEU A 62 16.45 4.76 5.94
N ALA A 63 15.93 5.74 6.69
CA ALA A 63 16.57 7.04 6.89
C ALA A 63 17.90 6.94 7.65
N LYS A 64 18.07 5.92 8.50
CA LYS A 64 19.27 5.67 9.30
C LYS A 64 20.25 4.70 8.67
N ALA A 65 19.87 4.05 7.56
CA ALA A 65 20.73 3.05 6.93
C ALA A 65 22.06 3.65 6.46
N ASP A 66 23.17 2.98 6.78
CA ASP A 66 24.50 3.32 6.29
C ASP A 66 24.73 2.86 4.84
N VAL A 67 24.16 1.71 4.50
CA VAL A 67 24.14 1.14 3.14
C VAL A 67 22.70 0.79 2.79
N LEU A 68 22.25 1.29 1.66
CA LEU A 68 20.95 1.01 1.07
C LEU A 68 21.10 0.20 -0.20
N LEU A 69 20.52 -1.00 -0.24
CA LEU A 69 20.37 -1.79 -1.46
C LEU A 69 18.97 -1.56 -2.03
N SER A 70 18.92 -0.94 -3.21
CA SER A 70 17.68 -0.73 -3.96
C SER A 70 17.57 -1.78 -5.07
N VAL A 71 16.44 -2.49 -5.11
CA VAL A 71 16.21 -3.55 -6.11
C VAL A 71 14.90 -3.31 -6.86
N GLY A 72 15.01 -3.00 -8.15
CA GLY A 72 13.86 -2.74 -9.03
C GLY A 72 12.94 -1.62 -8.51
N CYS A 73 13.53 -0.55 -7.94
CA CYS A 73 12.84 0.59 -7.35
C CYS A 73 13.28 1.89 -8.00
N ARG A 74 12.36 2.63 -8.60
CA ARG A 74 12.61 3.86 -9.36
C ARG A 74 12.67 5.13 -8.50
N PHE A 75 12.53 5.04 -7.19
CA PHE A 75 12.54 6.18 -6.27
C PHE A 75 11.57 7.29 -6.68
N THR A 76 10.29 6.96 -6.86
CA THR A 76 9.26 7.98 -7.11
C THR A 76 9.07 8.87 -5.88
N ASP A 77 8.52 10.06 -6.07
CA ASP A 77 8.21 11.03 -5.03
C ASP A 77 7.44 10.42 -3.84
N TRP A 78 6.41 9.62 -4.12
CA TRP A 78 5.62 8.90 -3.12
C TRP A 78 6.43 7.89 -2.29
N SER A 79 7.37 7.19 -2.92
CA SER A 79 8.22 6.20 -2.24
C SER A 79 9.43 6.82 -1.55
N SER A 80 9.71 8.09 -1.84
CA SER A 80 10.87 8.81 -1.33
C SER A 80 10.52 9.93 -0.35
N GLY A 81 9.23 10.12 -0.04
CA GLY A 81 8.78 11.23 0.79
C GLY A 81 9.19 12.57 0.16
N SER A 82 8.86 12.74 -1.14
CA SER A 82 9.23 13.91 -1.97
C SER A 82 10.71 14.28 -1.85
N TYR A 83 11.56 13.29 -1.74
CA TYR A 83 13.01 13.42 -1.69
C TYR A 83 13.56 14.19 -0.48
N ALA A 84 12.72 14.54 0.49
CA ALA A 84 13.16 15.25 1.68
C ALA A 84 14.10 14.39 2.53
N LYS A 85 15.30 14.91 2.81
CA LYS A 85 16.34 14.20 3.57
C LYS A 85 15.84 13.80 4.95
N GLY A 86 15.99 12.52 5.28
CA GLY A 86 15.59 11.98 6.56
C GLY A 86 14.10 11.63 6.68
N SER A 87 13.25 11.96 5.68
CA SER A 87 11.83 11.57 5.69
C SER A 87 11.67 10.07 5.41
N THR A 88 12.38 9.56 4.42
CA THR A 88 12.45 8.14 4.06
C THR A 88 13.89 7.69 3.87
N TYR A 89 14.71 8.50 3.21
CA TYR A 89 16.12 8.22 2.94
C TYR A 89 17.01 9.39 3.38
N SER A 90 18.31 9.10 3.57
CA SER A 90 19.35 10.09 3.83
C SER A 90 20.53 9.83 2.90
N ILE A 91 20.37 10.02 1.61
CA ILE A 91 21.37 9.78 0.57
C ILE A 91 21.88 11.12 0.04
N PRO A 92 23.15 11.53 0.28
CA PRO A 92 24.08 11.01 1.29
C PRO A 92 23.64 11.32 2.72
N PRO A 93 24.20 10.74 3.79
CA PRO A 93 25.42 9.93 3.83
C PRO A 93 25.24 8.44 3.52
N SER A 94 24.01 7.92 3.42
CA SER A 94 23.78 6.52 3.05
C SER A 94 24.40 6.22 1.68
N ARG A 95 25.11 5.11 1.59
CA ARG A 95 25.73 4.62 0.34
C ARG A 95 24.70 3.79 -0.40
N LEU A 96 24.37 4.21 -1.64
CA LEU A 96 23.35 3.53 -2.44
C LEU A 96 23.97 2.52 -3.41
N ILE A 97 23.52 1.26 -3.31
CA ILE A 97 23.68 0.23 -4.33
C ILE A 97 22.33 0.11 -5.05
N HIS A 98 22.31 0.39 -6.36
CA HIS A 98 21.07 0.42 -7.12
C HIS A 98 21.06 -0.63 -8.23
N ILE A 99 20.13 -1.56 -8.14
CA ILE A 99 19.89 -2.61 -9.14
C ILE A 99 18.59 -2.29 -9.87
N ASP A 100 18.68 -2.09 -11.16
CA ASP A 100 17.50 -1.98 -12.02
C ASP A 100 17.80 -2.58 -13.40
N ILE A 101 16.76 -3.05 -14.09
CA ILE A 101 16.89 -3.55 -15.46
C ILE A 101 17.02 -2.41 -16.46
N ASP A 102 16.46 -1.23 -16.12
CA ASP A 102 16.59 0.00 -16.91
C ASP A 102 17.76 0.84 -16.42
N ALA A 103 18.79 0.95 -17.28
CA ALA A 103 19.98 1.76 -17.00
C ALA A 103 19.66 3.24 -16.74
N HIS A 104 18.56 3.77 -17.27
CA HIS A 104 18.15 5.17 -17.07
C HIS A 104 17.57 5.46 -15.67
N GLU A 105 17.18 4.45 -14.95
CA GLU A 105 16.71 4.61 -13.57
C GLU A 105 17.85 4.68 -12.55
N ILE A 106 19.03 4.10 -12.91
CA ILE A 106 20.19 4.06 -12.01
C ILE A 106 20.81 5.46 -11.89
N GLY A 107 20.87 5.98 -10.68
CA GLY A 107 21.43 7.30 -10.39
C GLY A 107 20.56 8.48 -10.82
N LYS A 108 19.38 8.25 -11.35
CA LYS A 108 18.44 9.30 -11.82
C LYS A 108 17.98 10.21 -10.69
N THR A 109 17.66 9.64 -9.54
CA THR A 109 17.08 10.37 -8.40
C THR A 109 18.09 10.61 -7.30
N TYR A 110 18.94 9.65 -7.01
CA TYR A 110 19.93 9.72 -5.94
C TYR A 110 21.32 9.35 -6.45
N PRO A 111 22.38 10.00 -5.93
CA PRO A 111 23.74 9.59 -6.26
C PRO A 111 23.96 8.12 -5.86
N THR A 112 24.37 7.33 -6.84
CA THR A 112 24.55 5.89 -6.72
C THR A 112 26.03 5.57 -6.65
N GLU A 113 26.45 4.88 -5.59
CA GLU A 113 27.85 4.44 -5.47
C GLU A 113 28.15 3.22 -6.33
N ILE A 114 27.19 2.25 -6.36
CA ILE A 114 27.32 1.06 -7.22
C ILE A 114 26.01 0.90 -8.00
N GLY A 115 26.05 1.09 -9.30
CA GLY A 115 24.94 0.83 -10.22
C GLY A 115 25.09 -0.53 -10.88
N ILE A 116 24.04 -1.34 -10.88
CA ILE A 116 24.00 -2.67 -11.48
C ILE A 116 22.81 -2.76 -12.44
N VAL A 117 23.10 -2.77 -13.74
CA VAL A 117 22.08 -3.01 -14.77
C VAL A 117 21.87 -4.51 -14.89
N SER A 118 20.77 -5.01 -14.32
CA SER A 118 20.49 -6.45 -14.27
C SER A 118 19.03 -6.73 -13.97
N ASP A 119 18.57 -7.91 -14.40
CA ASP A 119 17.36 -8.52 -13.84
C ASP A 119 17.52 -8.71 -12.33
N ALA A 120 16.45 -8.39 -11.57
CA ALA A 120 16.50 -8.43 -10.10
C ALA A 120 16.80 -9.83 -9.54
N LYS A 121 16.24 -10.89 -10.16
CA LYS A 121 16.47 -12.26 -9.72
C LYS A 121 17.92 -12.67 -9.96
N ALA A 122 18.44 -12.42 -11.16
CA ALA A 122 19.80 -12.76 -11.51
C ALA A 122 20.82 -12.08 -10.59
N ALA A 123 20.63 -10.79 -10.31
CA ALA A 123 21.50 -10.04 -9.40
C ALA A 123 21.44 -10.57 -7.96
N LEU A 124 20.23 -10.79 -7.44
CA LEU A 124 20.04 -11.30 -6.06
C LEU A 124 20.61 -12.72 -5.91
N GLU A 125 20.40 -13.64 -6.87
CA GLU A 125 20.96 -14.99 -6.85
C GLU A 125 22.50 -14.96 -6.90
N ALA A 126 23.10 -14.08 -7.71
CA ALA A 126 24.54 -13.89 -7.73
C ALA A 126 25.09 -13.38 -6.39
N MET A 127 24.42 -12.39 -5.77
CA MET A 127 24.78 -11.90 -4.43
C MET A 127 24.69 -12.99 -3.37
N VAL A 128 23.59 -13.75 -3.35
CA VAL A 128 23.40 -14.89 -2.43
C VAL A 128 24.52 -15.89 -2.57
N SER A 129 24.90 -16.22 -3.82
CA SER A 129 25.95 -17.20 -4.11
C SER A 129 27.34 -16.72 -3.73
N SER A 130 27.59 -15.40 -3.76
CA SER A 130 28.89 -14.81 -3.44
C SER A 130 29.19 -14.77 -1.93
N ILE A 131 28.15 -14.88 -1.07
CA ILE A 131 28.28 -14.79 0.39
C ILE A 131 28.49 -16.18 0.97
N SER A 132 29.69 -16.44 1.49
CA SER A 132 30.01 -17.69 2.19
C SER A 132 29.26 -17.82 3.52
N LYS A 133 29.13 -19.04 4.02
CA LYS A 133 28.51 -19.30 5.34
C LYS A 133 29.23 -18.54 6.47
N GLN A 134 30.57 -18.45 6.42
CA GLN A 134 31.35 -17.72 7.42
C GLN A 134 31.09 -16.23 7.38
N GLN A 135 31.01 -15.63 6.18
CA GLN A 135 30.67 -14.21 6.03
C GLN A 135 29.27 -13.91 6.54
N SER A 136 28.30 -14.77 6.24
CA SER A 136 26.93 -14.64 6.78
C SER A 136 26.90 -14.71 8.31
N ALA A 137 27.58 -15.70 8.91
CA ALA A 137 27.65 -15.83 10.37
C ALA A 137 28.25 -14.58 11.01
N ASN A 138 29.36 -14.08 10.50
CA ASN A 138 30.00 -12.85 10.99
C ASN A 138 29.09 -11.62 10.85
N CYS A 139 28.33 -11.52 9.74
CA CYS A 139 27.36 -10.45 9.57
C CYS A 139 26.29 -10.45 10.65
N LEU A 140 25.71 -11.60 10.94
CA LEU A 140 24.61 -11.74 11.91
C LEU A 140 25.08 -11.50 13.34
N GLU A 141 26.24 -12.05 13.72
CA GLU A 141 26.85 -11.83 15.03
C GLU A 141 27.10 -10.34 15.32
N ASN A 142 27.61 -9.60 14.35
CA ASN A 142 27.90 -8.17 14.48
C ASN A 142 26.67 -7.26 14.40
N ARG A 143 25.44 -7.81 14.23
CA ARG A 143 24.22 -7.05 14.02
C ARG A 143 23.12 -7.32 15.04
N THR A 144 23.45 -7.89 16.18
CA THR A 144 22.47 -8.17 17.24
C THR A 144 21.72 -6.90 17.66
N ALA A 145 22.44 -5.80 17.97
CA ALA A 145 21.83 -4.54 18.33
C ALA A 145 20.96 -3.93 17.21
N TYR A 146 21.34 -4.14 15.95
CA TYR A 146 20.54 -3.70 14.81
C TYR A 146 19.24 -4.51 14.68
N HIS A 147 19.28 -5.81 14.93
CA HIS A 147 18.08 -6.64 14.95
C HIS A 147 17.13 -6.24 16.09
N GLU A 148 17.66 -5.89 17.25
CA GLU A 148 16.86 -5.33 18.35
C GLU A 148 16.19 -3.99 17.93
N GLU A 149 16.91 -3.13 17.21
CA GLU A 149 16.33 -1.89 16.65
C GLU A 149 15.20 -2.18 15.66
N ILE A 150 15.36 -3.17 14.77
CA ILE A 150 14.32 -3.58 13.83
C ILE A 150 13.07 -4.06 14.59
N VAL A 151 13.26 -4.94 15.57
CA VAL A 151 12.15 -5.46 16.39
C VAL A 151 11.44 -4.33 17.14
N LYS A 152 12.21 -3.43 17.74
CA LYS A 152 11.65 -2.26 18.42
C LYS A 152 10.83 -1.39 17.48
N ALA A 153 11.37 -1.02 16.34
CA ALA A 153 10.68 -0.16 15.36
C ALA A 153 9.36 -0.80 14.87
N LYS A 154 9.37 -2.12 14.62
CA LYS A 154 8.16 -2.88 14.25
C LYS A 154 7.13 -2.87 15.39
N ASN A 155 7.55 -3.10 16.62
CA ASN A 155 6.64 -3.11 17.77
C ASN A 155 6.06 -1.72 18.04
N ASP A 156 6.86 -0.66 17.93
CA ASP A 156 6.39 0.72 18.05
C ASP A 156 5.32 1.02 16.98
N TRP A 157 5.53 0.59 15.73
CA TRP A 157 4.54 0.70 14.67
C TRP A 157 3.24 -0.07 14.98
N LEU A 158 3.35 -1.32 15.41
CA LEU A 158 2.19 -2.14 15.78
C LEU A 158 1.40 -1.53 16.95
N ALA A 159 2.10 -0.95 17.93
CA ALA A 159 1.47 -0.23 19.03
C ALA A 159 0.69 1.02 18.55
N MET A 160 1.22 1.74 17.56
CA MET A 160 0.50 2.86 16.92
C MET A 160 -0.71 2.40 16.11
N LEU A 161 -0.62 1.24 15.45
CA LEU A 161 -1.70 0.68 14.65
C LEU A 161 -2.83 0.09 15.51
N ALA A 162 -2.49 -0.52 16.64
CA ALA A 162 -3.41 -1.31 17.46
C ALA A 162 -4.72 -0.61 17.84
N PRO A 163 -4.75 0.68 18.25
CA PRO A 163 -6.00 1.37 18.56
C PRO A 163 -6.97 1.43 17.36
N ARG A 164 -6.45 1.63 16.14
CA ARG A 164 -7.26 1.68 14.91
C ARG A 164 -7.62 0.31 14.38
N TRP A 165 -6.70 -0.65 14.57
CA TRP A 165 -6.91 -2.04 14.18
C TRP A 165 -8.01 -2.72 15.00
N ASN A 166 -8.27 -2.21 16.21
CA ASN A 166 -9.30 -2.70 17.12
C ASN A 166 -10.45 -1.71 17.33
N ASP A 167 -10.58 -0.68 16.49
CA ASP A 167 -11.64 0.31 16.58
C ASP A 167 -12.90 -0.21 15.91
N GLU A 168 -13.81 -0.75 16.72
CA GLU A 168 -15.10 -1.31 16.31
C GLU A 168 -16.18 -0.24 16.10
N SER A 169 -15.84 1.05 16.25
CA SER A 169 -16.81 2.14 16.10
C SER A 169 -17.35 2.24 14.67
N THR A 170 -18.60 2.68 14.56
CA THR A 170 -19.30 2.91 13.29
C THR A 170 -19.69 4.40 13.15
N PRO A 171 -19.66 4.97 11.93
CA PRO A 171 -19.21 4.36 10.69
C PRO A 171 -17.71 4.03 10.73
N PHE A 172 -17.34 2.88 10.15
CA PHE A 172 -16.00 2.31 10.26
C PHE A 172 -14.88 3.23 9.81
N THR A 173 -13.70 3.07 10.44
CA THR A 173 -12.42 3.48 9.86
C THR A 173 -11.96 2.45 8.81
N PHE A 174 -10.76 2.62 8.23
CA PHE A 174 -10.23 1.65 7.24
C PHE A 174 -9.72 0.36 7.90
N GLN A 175 -9.12 0.47 9.09
CA GLN A 175 -8.26 -0.57 9.63
C GLN A 175 -9.01 -1.75 10.24
N TYR A 176 -10.11 -1.50 10.95
CA TYR A 176 -10.89 -2.59 11.53
C TYR A 176 -11.54 -3.51 10.49
N PRO A 177 -12.20 -2.99 9.43
CA PRO A 177 -12.63 -3.82 8.31
C PRO A 177 -11.51 -4.62 7.65
N TYR A 178 -10.29 -4.08 7.56
CA TYR A 178 -9.14 -4.80 7.03
C TYR A 178 -8.72 -5.97 7.92
N LYS A 179 -8.74 -5.79 9.25
CA LYS A 179 -8.50 -6.86 10.20
C LYS A 179 -9.46 -8.02 9.98
N VAL A 180 -10.76 -7.73 10.00
CA VAL A 180 -11.81 -8.75 9.85
C VAL A 180 -11.73 -9.41 8.47
N LEU A 181 -11.50 -8.63 7.40
CA LEU A 181 -11.31 -9.17 6.06
C LEU A 181 -10.11 -10.13 5.99
N ARG A 182 -8.97 -9.75 6.59
CA ARG A 182 -7.77 -10.59 6.60
C ARG A 182 -7.97 -11.90 7.36
N GLU A 183 -8.78 -11.91 8.42
CA GLU A 183 -9.12 -13.11 9.20
C GLU A 183 -9.95 -14.12 8.40
N VAL A 184 -10.78 -13.64 7.47
CA VAL A 184 -11.66 -14.47 6.63
C VAL A 184 -10.96 -14.95 5.34
N MET A 185 -10.05 -14.15 4.81
CA MET A 185 -9.33 -14.47 3.57
C MET A 185 -8.32 -15.59 3.77
N ASP A 186 -8.17 -16.45 2.77
CA ASP A 186 -7.05 -17.39 2.70
C ASP A 186 -5.71 -16.63 2.71
N ARG A 187 -4.67 -17.29 3.26
CA ARG A 187 -3.33 -16.69 3.33
C ARG A 187 -2.80 -16.25 1.96
N ASN A 188 -3.10 -17.02 0.92
CA ASN A 188 -2.68 -16.78 -0.47
C ASN A 188 -3.75 -16.09 -1.33
N CYS A 189 -4.82 -15.53 -0.74
CA CYS A 189 -5.83 -14.79 -1.48
C CYS A 189 -5.20 -13.60 -2.21
N ILE A 190 -5.58 -13.42 -3.47
CA ILE A 190 -5.12 -12.29 -4.29
C ILE A 190 -6.00 -11.08 -3.98
N LEU A 191 -5.37 -9.99 -3.57
CA LEU A 191 -6.02 -8.71 -3.29
C LEU A 191 -5.72 -7.70 -4.39
N ALA A 192 -6.71 -7.34 -5.19
CA ALA A 192 -6.65 -6.22 -6.14
C ALA A 192 -7.12 -4.94 -5.45
N VAL A 193 -6.26 -3.92 -5.44
CA VAL A 193 -6.45 -2.71 -4.63
C VAL A 193 -6.71 -1.51 -5.52
N GLY A 194 -7.83 -0.84 -5.28
CA GLY A 194 -8.20 0.40 -5.94
C GLY A 194 -7.35 1.59 -5.55
N SER A 195 -7.68 2.72 -6.12
CA SER A 195 -6.93 3.98 -6.00
C SER A 195 -7.24 4.76 -4.72
N GLY A 196 -6.49 5.82 -4.48
CA GLY A 196 -6.74 6.80 -3.43
C GLY A 196 -6.38 6.34 -2.02
N ASN A 197 -7.18 6.74 -1.03
CA ASN A 197 -6.93 6.42 0.38
C ASN A 197 -6.89 4.92 0.66
N THR A 198 -7.69 4.12 -0.05
CA THR A 198 -7.69 2.65 0.05
C THR A 198 -6.32 2.07 -0.28
N GLN A 199 -5.69 2.53 -1.37
CA GLN A 199 -4.36 2.08 -1.77
C GLN A 199 -3.31 2.38 -0.69
N GLY A 200 -3.31 3.60 -0.17
CA GLY A 200 -2.40 4.00 0.89
C GLY A 200 -2.62 3.23 2.20
N ALA A 201 -3.87 3.06 2.59
CA ALA A 201 -4.22 2.35 3.82
C ALA A 201 -3.92 0.84 3.74
N VAL A 202 -4.14 0.21 2.59
CA VAL A 202 -3.76 -1.20 2.35
C VAL A 202 -2.24 -1.36 2.41
N LYS A 203 -1.47 -0.48 1.74
CA LYS A 203 -0.02 -0.53 1.81
C LYS A 203 0.47 -0.43 3.25
N GLN A 204 -0.14 0.43 4.04
CA GLN A 204 0.29 0.75 5.40
C GLN A 204 -0.10 -0.31 6.42
N SER A 205 -1.29 -0.90 6.30
CA SER A 205 -1.87 -1.68 7.40
C SER A 205 -2.41 -3.05 7.03
N PHE A 206 -2.67 -3.37 5.75
CA PHE A 206 -3.21 -4.68 5.38
C PHE A 206 -2.08 -5.70 5.16
N PRO A 207 -2.02 -6.83 5.91
CA PRO A 207 -0.95 -7.80 5.76
C PRO A 207 -1.06 -8.62 4.48
N ILE A 208 0.05 -8.76 3.76
CA ILE A 208 0.21 -9.66 2.60
C ILE A 208 1.31 -10.67 2.92
N TYR A 209 1.03 -11.94 2.73
CA TYR A 209 1.91 -13.01 3.19
C TYR A 209 2.61 -13.77 2.07
N GLU A 210 2.01 -13.79 0.87
CA GLU A 210 2.53 -14.56 -0.25
C GLU A 210 2.92 -13.63 -1.41
N PRO A 211 4.00 -13.94 -2.13
CA PRO A 211 4.38 -13.16 -3.29
C PRO A 211 3.30 -13.16 -4.38
N ARG A 212 3.15 -12.00 -5.05
CA ARG A 212 2.21 -11.80 -6.16
C ARG A 212 0.73 -11.94 -5.79
N THR A 213 0.40 -11.80 -4.51
CA THR A 213 -1.00 -11.75 -4.04
C THR A 213 -1.48 -10.33 -3.72
N HIS A 214 -0.66 -9.30 -3.92
CA HIS A 214 -1.05 -7.90 -3.89
C HIS A 214 -0.94 -7.31 -5.29
N LEU A 215 -2.06 -6.87 -5.85
CA LEU A 215 -2.14 -6.25 -7.16
C LEU A 215 -2.56 -4.79 -7.00
N THR A 216 -1.81 -3.89 -7.59
CA THR A 216 -2.12 -2.46 -7.62
C THR A 216 -1.70 -1.87 -8.96
N SER A 217 -2.41 -0.85 -9.41
CA SER A 217 -2.12 -0.16 -10.67
C SER A 217 -0.83 0.68 -10.65
N GLY A 218 -0.15 0.75 -9.51
CA GLY A 218 1.18 1.34 -9.39
C GLY A 218 1.20 2.85 -9.56
N GLY A 219 2.14 3.34 -10.34
CA GLY A 219 2.49 4.76 -10.42
C GLY A 219 1.40 5.69 -10.91
N TYR A 220 0.56 5.28 -11.85
CA TYR A 220 -0.57 6.10 -12.32
C TYR A 220 -1.80 6.00 -11.44
N SER A 221 -1.99 4.88 -10.77
CA SER A 221 -3.10 4.63 -9.84
C SER A 221 -4.47 5.07 -10.36
N PRO A 222 -4.91 4.65 -11.57
CA PRO A 222 -6.22 5.03 -12.09
C PRO A 222 -7.34 4.43 -11.24
N MET A 223 -8.42 5.18 -11.11
CA MET A 223 -9.68 4.68 -10.57
C MET A 223 -10.34 3.72 -11.58
N GLY A 224 -11.21 2.81 -11.09
CA GLY A 224 -11.88 1.81 -11.94
C GLY A 224 -11.03 0.59 -12.27
N TRP A 225 -9.82 0.47 -11.75
CA TRP A 225 -8.88 -0.61 -12.09
C TRP A 225 -9.10 -1.91 -11.32
N ALA A 226 -9.54 -1.86 -10.07
CA ALA A 226 -9.47 -3.03 -9.17
C ALA A 226 -10.42 -4.17 -9.56
N VAL A 227 -11.66 -3.90 -10.00
CA VAL A 227 -12.61 -4.94 -10.42
C VAL A 227 -12.10 -5.67 -11.66
N PRO A 228 -11.74 -4.98 -12.78
CA PRO A 228 -11.16 -5.66 -13.96
C PRO A 228 -9.90 -6.46 -13.63
N ALA A 229 -9.03 -5.94 -12.76
CA ALA A 229 -7.83 -6.65 -12.33
C ALA A 229 -8.14 -7.92 -11.54
N ALA A 230 -9.14 -7.89 -10.66
CA ALA A 230 -9.60 -9.07 -9.93
C ALA A 230 -10.18 -10.13 -10.85
N LEU A 231 -10.97 -9.72 -11.86
CA LEU A 231 -11.47 -10.64 -12.89
C LEU A 231 -10.32 -11.33 -13.63
N GLY A 232 -9.34 -10.55 -14.11
CA GLY A 232 -8.16 -11.09 -14.77
C GLY A 232 -7.34 -12.00 -13.86
N ALA A 233 -7.18 -11.64 -12.59
CA ALA A 233 -6.47 -12.46 -11.61
C ALA A 233 -7.16 -13.80 -11.36
N LYS A 234 -8.51 -13.80 -11.25
CA LYS A 234 -9.28 -15.03 -11.04
C LYS A 234 -9.22 -15.96 -12.25
N LEU A 235 -9.26 -15.40 -13.46
CA LEU A 235 -9.09 -16.19 -14.69
C LEU A 235 -7.69 -16.79 -14.79
N ALA A 236 -6.66 -16.06 -14.36
CA ALA A 236 -5.27 -16.54 -14.37
C ALA A 236 -4.98 -17.54 -13.24
N LYS A 237 -5.73 -17.48 -12.12
CA LYS A 237 -5.55 -18.28 -10.92
C LYS A 237 -6.90 -18.80 -10.41
N PRO A 238 -7.53 -19.74 -11.13
CA PRO A 238 -8.91 -20.17 -10.85
C PRO A 238 -9.07 -20.83 -9.47
N ASP A 239 -8.02 -21.41 -8.93
CA ASP A 239 -8.05 -22.11 -7.63
C ASP A 239 -7.78 -21.19 -6.42
N GLN A 240 -7.35 -19.94 -6.64
CA GLN A 240 -7.10 -18.98 -5.56
C GLN A 240 -8.33 -18.11 -5.30
N GLN A 241 -8.52 -17.75 -4.02
CA GLN A 241 -9.44 -16.68 -3.69
C GLN A 241 -8.95 -15.35 -4.29
N VAL A 242 -9.87 -14.52 -4.76
CA VAL A 242 -9.57 -13.19 -5.27
C VAL A 242 -10.55 -12.19 -4.67
N CYS A 243 -9.99 -11.11 -4.13
CA CYS A 243 -10.75 -10.00 -3.57
C CYS A 243 -10.33 -8.69 -4.26
N ALA A 244 -11.30 -7.85 -4.60
CA ALA A 244 -11.06 -6.47 -5.00
C ALA A 244 -11.49 -5.55 -3.86
N ILE A 245 -10.67 -4.56 -3.49
CA ILE A 245 -11.01 -3.57 -2.45
C ILE A 245 -10.80 -2.16 -2.97
N MET A 246 -11.80 -1.28 -2.81
CA MET A 246 -11.78 0.07 -3.34
C MET A 246 -12.78 0.99 -2.64
N GLY A 247 -12.69 2.30 -2.91
CA GLY A 247 -13.68 3.28 -2.50
C GLY A 247 -14.91 3.27 -3.41
N ASP A 248 -15.99 3.92 -2.96
CA ASP A 248 -17.26 4.07 -3.68
C ASP A 248 -17.11 4.78 -5.03
N GLY A 249 -16.39 5.90 -5.06
CA GLY A 249 -16.14 6.63 -6.30
C GLY A 249 -15.29 5.85 -7.31
N ASP A 250 -14.34 5.06 -6.83
CA ASP A 250 -13.50 4.17 -7.64
C ASP A 250 -14.35 3.03 -8.25
N PHE A 251 -15.19 2.38 -7.43
CA PHE A 251 -16.10 1.33 -7.87
C PHE A 251 -17.07 1.81 -8.95
N MET A 252 -17.64 3.00 -8.80
CA MET A 252 -18.60 3.54 -9.77
C MET A 252 -18.02 3.71 -11.18
N MET A 253 -16.70 3.82 -11.31
CA MET A 253 -16.04 3.92 -12.62
C MET A 253 -15.95 2.58 -13.37
N SER A 254 -16.15 1.45 -12.67
CA SER A 254 -16.09 0.10 -13.26
C SER A 254 -17.22 -0.82 -12.79
N CYS A 255 -18.31 -0.26 -12.27
CA CYS A 255 -19.44 -1.06 -11.78
C CYS A 255 -20.09 -1.92 -12.87
N ALA A 256 -19.98 -1.54 -14.15
CA ALA A 256 -20.46 -2.35 -15.29
C ALA A 256 -19.76 -3.73 -15.38
N GLU A 257 -18.55 -3.86 -14.84
CA GLU A 257 -17.82 -5.14 -14.82
C GLU A 257 -18.50 -6.21 -13.94
N LEU A 258 -19.46 -5.83 -13.10
CA LEU A 258 -20.35 -6.78 -12.42
C LEU A 258 -21.11 -7.65 -13.42
N GLY A 259 -21.49 -7.10 -14.58
CA GLY A 259 -22.13 -7.84 -15.67
C GLY A 259 -21.19 -8.93 -16.23
N VAL A 260 -19.91 -8.61 -16.42
CA VAL A 260 -18.91 -9.58 -16.88
C VAL A 260 -18.72 -10.67 -15.82
N ALA A 261 -18.62 -10.30 -14.55
CA ALA A 261 -18.48 -11.26 -13.46
C ALA A 261 -19.67 -12.21 -13.37
N ALA A 262 -20.91 -11.67 -13.45
CA ALA A 262 -22.14 -12.44 -13.35
C ALA A 262 -22.35 -13.36 -14.56
N MET A 263 -22.22 -12.83 -15.79
CA MET A 263 -22.42 -13.62 -17.03
C MET A 263 -21.47 -14.82 -17.12
N ASN A 264 -20.26 -14.70 -16.58
CA ASN A 264 -19.25 -15.74 -16.67
C ASN A 264 -19.07 -16.51 -15.36
N ASN A 265 -19.89 -16.21 -14.35
CA ASN A 265 -19.80 -16.77 -12.99
C ASN A 265 -18.37 -16.75 -12.43
N ILE A 266 -17.69 -15.60 -12.54
CA ILE A 266 -16.31 -15.44 -12.05
C ILE A 266 -16.33 -15.15 -10.55
N PRO A 267 -15.91 -16.10 -9.70
CA PRO A 267 -16.05 -15.97 -8.25
C PRO A 267 -14.98 -15.05 -7.66
N ILE A 268 -15.25 -13.74 -7.66
CA ILE A 268 -14.48 -12.71 -6.99
C ILE A 268 -15.31 -12.07 -5.88
N VAL A 269 -14.67 -11.65 -4.79
CA VAL A 269 -15.30 -10.83 -3.76
C VAL A 269 -14.92 -9.38 -3.96
N ILE A 270 -15.91 -8.50 -4.00
CA ILE A 270 -15.72 -7.06 -4.17
C ILE A 270 -16.08 -6.37 -2.86
N VAL A 271 -15.13 -5.67 -2.26
CA VAL A 271 -15.33 -4.89 -1.03
C VAL A 271 -15.28 -3.41 -1.37
N VAL A 272 -16.40 -2.72 -1.18
CA VAL A 272 -16.50 -1.28 -1.45
C VAL A 272 -16.59 -0.52 -0.14
N GLN A 273 -15.59 0.31 0.14
CA GLN A 273 -15.58 1.22 1.28
C GLN A 273 -16.33 2.49 0.88
N ASN A 274 -17.60 2.59 1.32
CA ASN A 274 -18.48 3.68 0.96
C ASN A 274 -18.44 4.78 2.02
N ASN A 275 -17.83 5.92 1.67
CA ASN A 275 -17.79 7.13 2.48
C ASN A 275 -18.39 8.34 1.76
N SER A 276 -19.11 8.11 0.68
CA SER A 276 -19.83 9.11 -0.11
C SER A 276 -18.93 10.22 -0.63
N GLY A 277 -17.81 9.87 -1.29
CA GLY A 277 -16.96 10.87 -1.94
C GLY A 277 -15.54 10.46 -2.29
N TYR A 278 -14.83 11.39 -2.91
CA TYR A 278 -13.41 11.29 -3.26
C TYR A 278 -12.53 11.79 -2.09
N MET A 279 -12.41 10.97 -1.05
CA MET A 279 -11.84 11.41 0.24
C MET A 279 -10.35 11.73 0.20
N SER A 280 -9.57 11.18 -0.73
CA SER A 280 -8.15 11.58 -0.91
C SER A 280 -8.05 13.01 -1.46
N ILE A 281 -8.90 13.37 -2.41
CA ILE A 281 -9.00 14.72 -2.96
C ILE A 281 -9.54 15.70 -1.90
N ARG A 282 -10.60 15.28 -1.18
CA ARG A 282 -11.18 16.07 -0.09
C ARG A 282 -10.15 16.43 0.99
N GLY A 283 -9.31 15.47 1.36
CA GLY A 283 -8.25 15.68 2.36
C GLY A 283 -7.28 16.78 1.94
N GLY A 284 -6.80 16.74 0.69
CA GLY A 284 -5.96 17.79 0.12
C GLY A 284 -6.68 19.14 0.05
N GLN A 285 -7.91 19.16 -0.46
CA GLN A 285 -8.69 20.39 -0.55
C GLN A 285 -8.93 21.04 0.82
N ARG A 286 -9.30 20.26 1.84
CA ARG A 286 -9.48 20.78 3.20
C ARG A 286 -8.21 21.33 3.79
N LYS A 287 -7.08 20.66 3.54
CA LYS A 287 -5.77 21.13 4.01
C LYS A 287 -5.40 22.48 3.39
N PHE A 288 -5.52 22.62 2.06
CA PHE A 288 -5.03 23.79 1.34
C PHE A 288 -6.08 24.90 1.15
N LEU A 289 -7.37 24.55 1.05
CA LEU A 289 -8.46 25.50 0.77
C LEU A 289 -9.36 25.74 1.98
N GLY A 290 -9.13 25.06 3.11
CA GLY A 290 -10.02 25.10 4.26
C GLY A 290 -11.42 24.51 4.02
N ARG A 291 -11.70 24.04 2.82
CA ARG A 291 -13.02 23.51 2.40
C ARG A 291 -12.89 22.41 1.37
N ALA A 292 -13.90 21.56 1.28
CA ALA A 292 -14.07 20.62 0.17
C ALA A 292 -14.84 21.30 -0.98
N THR A 293 -14.50 20.93 -2.23
CA THR A 293 -15.18 21.44 -3.44
C THR A 293 -15.35 20.28 -4.40
N ALA A 294 -16.60 19.89 -4.64
CA ALA A 294 -17.00 18.80 -5.56
C ALA A 294 -16.36 17.43 -5.30
N SER A 295 -15.75 17.23 -4.14
CA SER A 295 -15.16 15.95 -3.72
C SER A 295 -16.02 15.17 -2.73
N GLU A 296 -17.00 15.80 -2.11
CA GLU A 296 -18.03 15.17 -1.29
C GLU A 296 -19.28 14.94 -2.13
N PHE A 297 -19.82 13.73 -2.10
CA PHE A 297 -21.10 13.44 -2.74
C PHE A 297 -22.23 13.95 -1.86
N SER A 298 -23.04 14.85 -2.38
CA SER A 298 -24.12 15.50 -1.65
C SER A 298 -25.28 15.83 -2.60
N TYR A 299 -26.46 15.97 -2.06
CA TYR A 299 -27.63 16.43 -2.81
C TYR A 299 -27.53 17.95 -3.04
N HIS A 300 -26.85 18.37 -4.09
CA HIS A 300 -26.62 19.80 -4.40
C HIS A 300 -27.91 20.62 -4.50
N HIS A 301 -29.00 20.02 -5.01
CA HIS A 301 -30.30 20.67 -5.09
C HIS A 301 -30.98 20.86 -3.70
N LYS A 302 -30.44 20.25 -2.65
CA LYS A 302 -30.87 20.38 -1.25
C LYS A 302 -29.92 21.23 -0.40
N GLY A 303 -29.01 21.98 -1.03
CA GLY A 303 -28.06 22.85 -0.32
C GLY A 303 -26.77 22.21 0.14
N ASN A 304 -26.41 21.02 -0.35
CA ASN A 304 -25.18 20.27 -0.02
C ASN A 304 -25.05 19.77 1.44
N GLU A 305 -26.05 19.92 2.27
CA GLU A 305 -25.97 19.49 3.67
C GLU A 305 -26.22 17.99 3.83
N GLU A 306 -27.04 17.42 2.95
CA GLU A 306 -27.39 16.01 2.98
C GLU A 306 -26.41 15.19 2.12
N PRO A 307 -25.66 14.22 2.68
CA PRO A 307 -24.81 13.35 1.92
C PRO A 307 -25.60 12.53 0.90
N TYR A 308 -25.10 12.47 -0.32
CA TYR A 308 -25.55 11.50 -1.32
C TYR A 308 -24.68 10.25 -1.24
N SER A 309 -25.30 9.10 -1.20
CA SER A 309 -24.62 7.81 -1.37
C SER A 309 -25.39 6.96 -2.36
N ALA A 310 -24.70 6.47 -3.38
CA ALA A 310 -25.28 5.45 -4.25
C ALA A 310 -25.54 4.19 -3.40
N ASN A 311 -26.66 3.51 -3.65
CA ASN A 311 -26.95 2.23 -3.01
C ASN A 311 -26.19 1.12 -3.77
N ILE A 312 -24.93 0.92 -3.42
CA ILE A 312 -24.01 0.05 -4.14
C ILE A 312 -24.42 -1.41 -4.04
N SER A 313 -24.90 -1.83 -2.86
CA SER A 313 -25.38 -3.20 -2.68
C SER A 313 -26.63 -3.50 -3.54
N GLU A 314 -27.56 -2.55 -3.66
CA GLU A 314 -28.71 -2.71 -4.56
C GLU A 314 -28.28 -2.69 -6.05
N LEU A 315 -27.33 -1.83 -6.40
CA LEU A 315 -26.76 -1.83 -7.75
C LEU A 315 -26.19 -3.21 -8.13
N ALA A 316 -25.45 -3.85 -7.22
CA ALA A 316 -24.92 -5.19 -7.45
C ALA A 316 -26.05 -6.23 -7.66
N ARG A 317 -27.14 -6.13 -6.92
CA ARG A 317 -28.32 -7.02 -7.10
C ARG A 317 -28.98 -6.87 -8.46
N THR A 318 -28.94 -5.68 -9.07
CA THR A 318 -29.49 -5.50 -10.45
C THR A 318 -28.65 -6.25 -11.49
N PHE A 319 -27.40 -6.55 -11.20
CA PHE A 319 -26.53 -7.44 -11.99
C PHE A 319 -26.62 -8.92 -11.58
N HIS A 320 -27.56 -9.29 -10.71
CA HIS A 320 -27.70 -10.62 -10.11
C HIS A 320 -26.48 -11.05 -9.28
N VAL A 321 -25.71 -10.11 -8.74
CA VAL A 321 -24.58 -10.35 -7.82
C VAL A 321 -25.07 -10.27 -6.39
N PRO A 322 -24.96 -11.35 -5.57
CA PRO A 322 -25.26 -11.32 -4.16
C PRO A 322 -24.47 -10.21 -3.44
N SER A 323 -25.13 -9.49 -2.56
CA SER A 323 -24.48 -8.35 -1.92
C SER A 323 -25.02 -8.07 -0.51
N TRP A 324 -24.15 -7.55 0.33
CA TRP A 324 -24.42 -7.16 1.71
C TRP A 324 -24.03 -5.71 1.92
N LYS A 325 -24.87 -4.97 2.64
CA LYS A 325 -24.55 -3.63 3.15
C LYS A 325 -24.26 -3.75 4.63
N VAL A 326 -23.08 -3.31 5.04
CA VAL A 326 -22.55 -3.44 6.39
C VAL A 326 -22.36 -2.05 6.97
N SER A 327 -23.09 -1.74 8.04
CA SER A 327 -23.01 -0.49 8.80
C SER A 327 -22.70 -0.73 10.29
N GLU A 328 -22.85 -1.97 10.76
CA GLU A 328 -22.66 -2.36 12.15
C GLU A 328 -21.60 -3.47 12.27
N THR A 329 -20.91 -3.47 13.38
CA THR A 329 -19.75 -4.35 13.64
C THR A 329 -20.09 -5.83 13.53
N GLU A 330 -21.26 -6.24 14.07
CA GLU A 330 -21.69 -7.63 14.08
C GLU A 330 -22.01 -8.18 12.69
N GLN A 331 -22.26 -7.31 11.71
CA GLN A 331 -22.54 -7.69 10.32
C GLN A 331 -21.29 -8.00 9.52
N LEU A 332 -20.11 -7.45 9.92
CA LEU A 332 -18.93 -7.38 9.07
C LEU A 332 -18.37 -8.76 8.76
N LYS A 333 -18.06 -9.56 9.78
CA LYS A 333 -17.51 -10.90 9.60
C LYS A 333 -18.48 -11.85 8.88
N PRO A 334 -19.76 -11.95 9.27
CA PRO A 334 -20.72 -12.78 8.54
C PRO A 334 -20.88 -12.41 7.06
N ALA A 335 -20.84 -11.10 6.73
CA ALA A 335 -20.94 -10.65 5.35
C ALA A 335 -19.72 -11.08 4.51
N PHE A 336 -18.49 -10.97 5.05
CA PHE A 336 -17.30 -11.45 4.37
C PHE A 336 -17.31 -12.97 4.20
N GLU A 337 -17.65 -13.72 5.24
CA GLU A 337 -17.75 -15.19 5.17
C GLU A 337 -18.77 -15.64 4.12
N ALA A 338 -19.95 -15.01 4.09
CA ALA A 338 -20.98 -15.28 3.10
C ALA A 338 -20.53 -14.93 1.69
N ALA A 339 -19.82 -13.81 1.51
CA ALA A 339 -19.30 -13.40 0.21
C ALA A 339 -18.25 -14.39 -0.32
N PHE A 340 -17.29 -14.82 0.48
CA PHE A 340 -16.28 -15.80 0.07
C PHE A 340 -16.86 -17.21 -0.15
N SER A 341 -18.00 -17.53 0.46
CA SER A 341 -18.68 -18.81 0.33
C SER A 341 -19.74 -18.82 -0.78
N SER A 342 -19.96 -17.72 -1.50
CA SER A 342 -21.06 -17.57 -2.47
C SER A 342 -20.95 -18.50 -3.71
N GLY A 343 -19.74 -18.97 -4.03
CA GLY A 343 -19.48 -19.80 -5.22
C GLY A 343 -19.55 -19.02 -6.54
N GLY A 344 -19.88 -17.75 -6.54
CA GLY A 344 -19.92 -16.82 -7.66
C GLY A 344 -19.39 -15.43 -7.27
N PRO A 345 -19.55 -14.41 -8.13
CA PRO A 345 -19.20 -13.05 -7.77
C PRO A 345 -20.08 -12.55 -6.61
N ALA A 346 -19.48 -11.78 -5.69
CA ALA A 346 -20.17 -11.25 -4.52
C ALA A 346 -19.66 -9.87 -4.17
N LEU A 347 -20.51 -9.02 -3.56
CA LEU A 347 -20.14 -7.66 -3.16
C LEU A 347 -20.49 -7.39 -1.70
N VAL A 348 -19.58 -6.80 -0.96
CA VAL A 348 -19.79 -6.26 0.39
C VAL A 348 -19.55 -4.76 0.37
N GLU A 349 -20.62 -3.99 0.61
CA GLU A 349 -20.59 -2.54 0.79
C GLU A 349 -20.38 -2.25 2.27
N VAL A 350 -19.22 -1.69 2.64
CA VAL A 350 -18.87 -1.32 4.02
C VAL A 350 -19.00 0.19 4.18
N ILE A 351 -19.87 0.64 5.07
CA ILE A 351 -20.07 2.06 5.33
C ILE A 351 -18.92 2.59 6.19
N THR A 352 -18.13 3.48 5.62
CA THR A 352 -16.95 4.05 6.27
C THR A 352 -17.11 5.54 6.54
N SER A 353 -16.39 6.04 7.53
CA SER A 353 -16.43 7.45 7.92
C SER A 353 -15.83 8.34 6.84
N ARG A 354 -16.48 9.48 6.58
CA ARG A 354 -15.93 10.56 5.75
C ARG A 354 -14.68 11.20 6.36
N ASP A 355 -14.57 11.18 7.68
CA ASP A 355 -13.50 11.86 8.42
C ASP A 355 -12.38 10.90 8.82
N ALA A 356 -12.52 9.60 8.53
CA ALA A 356 -11.43 8.66 8.69
C ALA A 356 -10.32 8.95 7.69
N ALA A 357 -9.12 9.19 8.21
CA ALA A 357 -7.92 9.28 7.37
C ALA A 357 -7.58 7.88 6.83
N GLY A 358 -7.33 7.75 5.54
CA GLY A 358 -6.86 6.51 4.93
C GLY A 358 -5.53 6.08 5.55
N PRO A 359 -4.39 6.60 5.11
CA PRO A 359 -3.11 6.49 5.82
C PRO A 359 -3.16 7.36 7.07
N PHE A 360 -3.04 6.77 8.26
CA PHE A 360 -3.24 7.51 9.52
C PHE A 360 -1.98 8.19 10.08
N VAL A 361 -0.80 7.82 9.57
CA VAL A 361 0.47 8.47 9.84
C VAL A 361 1.13 8.74 8.49
N PRO A 362 0.77 9.83 7.84
CA PRO A 362 1.37 10.17 6.55
C PRO A 362 2.84 10.56 6.76
N GLY A 363 3.71 10.02 5.92
CA GLY A 363 5.04 10.57 5.73
C GLY A 363 4.98 11.93 5.01
N TRP A 364 6.14 12.56 4.86
CA TRP A 364 6.22 13.81 4.10
C TRP A 364 5.90 13.58 2.62
N TRP A 365 5.12 14.49 2.06
CA TRP A 365 4.88 14.60 0.62
C TRP A 365 4.74 16.07 0.27
N ASP A 366 5.54 16.51 -0.71
CA ASP A 366 5.51 17.85 -1.23
C ASP A 366 4.23 18.07 -2.04
N LEU A 367 3.32 18.84 -1.48
CA LEU A 367 2.19 19.41 -2.20
C LEU A 367 2.49 20.89 -2.32
N PRO A 368 2.88 21.39 -3.51
CA PRO A 368 3.19 22.80 -3.69
C PRO A 368 2.03 23.66 -3.17
N SER A 369 2.31 24.49 -2.17
CA SER A 369 1.35 25.42 -1.61
C SER A 369 1.49 26.76 -2.32
N PRO A 370 0.40 27.34 -2.84
CA PRO A 370 0.45 28.70 -3.38
C PRO A 370 0.84 29.70 -2.30
N ASP A 371 1.66 30.68 -2.66
CA ASP A 371 2.19 31.71 -1.76
C ASP A 371 1.13 32.63 -1.14
N TYR A 372 -0.08 32.65 -1.71
CA TYR A 372 -1.22 33.39 -1.18
C TYR A 372 -1.98 32.66 -0.03
N TYR A 373 -1.53 31.45 0.35
CA TYR A 373 -2.00 30.74 1.54
C TYR A 373 -0.91 30.79 2.64
N ASP A 374 -0.80 31.91 3.33
CA ASP A 374 0.30 32.23 4.24
C ASP A 374 0.59 31.14 5.29
N ALA A 375 -0.44 30.57 5.91
CA ALA A 375 -0.27 29.55 6.95
C ALA A 375 0.32 28.23 6.42
N GLU A 376 -0.26 27.74 5.31
CA GLU A 376 0.18 26.50 4.65
C GLU A 376 1.54 26.68 3.98
N TYR A 377 1.80 27.86 3.43
CA TYR A 377 3.09 28.20 2.83
C TYR A 377 4.20 28.28 3.87
N ALA A 378 3.91 28.81 5.06
CA ALA A 378 4.86 28.84 6.19
C ALA A 378 5.21 27.43 6.70
N GLU A 379 4.28 26.47 6.63
CA GLU A 379 4.55 25.06 6.92
C GLU A 379 5.33 24.38 5.79
N TYR A 380 5.02 24.71 4.54
CA TYR A 380 5.62 24.12 3.34
C TYR A 380 7.09 24.49 3.16
N GLN A 381 7.45 25.76 3.29
CA GLN A 381 8.79 26.29 3.04
C GLN A 381 9.90 25.58 3.83
N PRO A 382 9.82 25.42 5.18
CA PRO A 382 10.87 24.76 5.94
C PRO A 382 11.07 23.30 5.58
N MET A 383 10.05 22.64 5.05
CA MET A 383 10.14 21.27 4.59
C MET A 383 10.73 21.18 3.19
N ARG A 384 10.41 22.15 2.32
CA ARG A 384 10.97 22.27 0.98
C ARG A 384 12.49 22.49 1.03
N GLU A 385 12.96 23.28 1.99
CA GLU A 385 14.39 23.52 2.21
C GLU A 385 15.17 22.25 2.62
N LYS A 386 14.48 21.22 3.11
CA LYS A 386 15.08 19.92 3.43
C LYS A 386 15.15 18.97 2.23
N GLU A 387 14.58 19.35 1.09
CA GLU A 387 14.67 18.55 -0.12
C GLU A 387 16.13 18.36 -0.54
N GLN A 388 16.45 17.16 -0.96
CA GLN A 388 17.81 16.82 -1.38
C GLN A 388 18.01 17.29 -2.82
N HIS A 389 18.89 18.24 -3.00
CA HIS A 389 19.38 18.69 -4.30
C HIS A 389 20.77 18.12 -4.54
N PHE A 390 20.98 17.54 -5.71
CA PHE A 390 22.25 16.90 -6.12
C PHE A 390 22.84 17.58 -7.34
#